data_81faea3051d06af77fd3709caefedab7
#
_entry.id   81faea3051d06af77fd3709caefedab7
#
_cell.length_a   1.000
_cell.length_b   1.000
_cell.length_c   1.000
_cell.angle_alpha   90.00
_cell.angle_beta   90.00
_cell.angle_gamma   90.00
#
_symmetry.space_group_name_H-M   'P 1'
#
loop_
_entity.id
_entity.type
_entity.pdbx_description
1 polymer ?
#
loop_
_entity_poly.entity_id
_entity_poly.type
_entity_poly.pdbx_seq_one_letter_code
_entity_poly.pdbx_strand_id
1 'polypeptide(L)'
;MSRYYTRACNFYYGLKSKSYVKQNKALPLNGINEISFDKIEIISRKSNKKLSIKEINTLPKLIKRQVKKDLKTLTTKKKDFANLNFSKIPNIMGILNLTPDSFSDGGKFNKMNKGIIKAHQMFKFGASIIDIGGESTRPGAKTINSKTEWKRIHKTLKSICKKIPVSLDTRKSEIMEKGIKLG
;
A
#
# COMPACT_ATOMS: atom_id res chain seq x y z
N MET A 1 8.43 -0.74 29.47
CA MET A 1 8.92 -1.90 28.68
C MET A 1 9.54 -1.43 27.38
N SER A 2 10.72 -1.89 27.02
CA SER A 2 11.33 -1.59 25.72
C SER A 2 10.52 -2.27 24.62
N ARG A 3 9.99 -1.48 23.66
CA ARG A 3 9.29 -2.02 22.50
C ARG A 3 10.33 -2.42 21.43
N TYR A 4 10.22 -3.65 20.94
CA TYR A 4 11.00 -4.20 19.84
C TYR A 4 10.12 -4.42 18.64
N TYR A 5 10.64 -4.11 17.45
CA TYR A 5 10.00 -4.34 16.15
C TYR A 5 10.93 -5.14 15.27
N THR A 6 10.38 -6.02 14.47
CA THR A 6 11.14 -6.85 13.54
C THR A 6 10.84 -6.43 12.11
N ARG A 7 11.88 -6.13 11.34
CA ARG A 7 11.81 -5.79 9.92
C ARG A 7 12.51 -6.88 9.10
N ALA A 8 11.86 -7.37 8.03
CA ALA A 8 12.49 -8.26 7.07
C ALA A 8 13.55 -7.49 6.26
N CYS A 9 14.67 -8.16 5.98
CA CYS A 9 15.80 -7.60 5.24
C CYS A 9 16.40 -8.65 4.30
N ASN A 10 17.19 -8.20 3.31
CA ASN A 10 17.86 -9.02 2.33
C ASN A 10 16.90 -9.91 1.55
N PHE A 11 16.18 -9.26 0.61
CA PHE A 11 15.12 -9.90 -0.14
C PHE A 11 15.64 -10.63 -1.38
N TYR A 12 14.97 -11.75 -1.70
CA TYR A 12 15.12 -12.51 -2.93
C TYR A 12 13.79 -12.53 -3.67
N TYR A 13 13.85 -12.62 -5.01
CA TYR A 13 12.68 -12.55 -5.89
C TYR A 13 12.65 -13.69 -6.90
N GLY A 14 11.45 -14.03 -7.38
CA GLY A 14 11.22 -14.98 -8.46
C GLY A 14 11.79 -16.39 -8.21
N LEU A 15 12.45 -16.98 -9.17
CA LEU A 15 12.99 -18.35 -9.10
C LEU A 15 14.00 -18.53 -7.97
N LYS A 16 14.85 -17.52 -7.71
CA LYS A 16 15.82 -17.57 -6.63
C LYS A 16 15.13 -17.62 -5.27
N SER A 17 14.06 -16.83 -5.08
CA SER A 17 13.25 -16.86 -3.87
C SER A 17 12.64 -18.23 -3.64
N LYS A 18 11.97 -18.80 -4.66
CA LYS A 18 11.36 -20.13 -4.60
C LYS A 18 12.36 -21.21 -4.20
N SER A 19 13.56 -21.18 -4.82
CA SER A 19 14.63 -22.11 -4.50
C SER A 19 15.09 -21.99 -3.06
N TYR A 20 15.30 -20.76 -2.55
CA TYR A 20 15.78 -20.53 -1.19
C TYR A 20 14.73 -20.90 -0.13
N VAL A 21 13.45 -20.66 -0.40
CA VAL A 21 12.36 -21.10 0.49
C VAL A 21 12.31 -22.62 0.54
N LYS A 22 12.36 -23.31 -0.61
CA LYS A 22 12.39 -24.78 -0.69
C LYS A 22 13.58 -25.39 0.08
N GLN A 23 14.71 -24.70 0.08
CA GLN A 23 15.93 -25.14 0.79
C GLN A 23 15.99 -24.66 2.26
N ASN A 24 14.94 -24.06 2.80
CA ASN A 24 14.90 -23.46 4.14
C ASN A 24 16.03 -22.40 4.38
N LYS A 25 16.52 -21.76 3.31
CA LYS A 25 17.54 -20.70 3.37
C LYS A 25 16.94 -19.32 3.58
N ALA A 26 15.66 -19.14 3.23
CA ALA A 26 14.91 -17.89 3.37
C ALA A 26 13.47 -18.16 3.80
N LEU A 27 12.80 -17.16 4.37
CA LEU A 27 11.39 -17.22 4.77
C LEU A 27 10.54 -16.48 3.73
N PRO A 28 9.36 -17.02 3.35
CA PRO A 28 8.47 -16.35 2.40
C PRO A 28 7.86 -15.09 3.01
N LEU A 29 7.79 -14.00 2.25
CA LEU A 29 7.09 -12.79 2.67
C LEU A 29 5.60 -12.94 2.38
N ASN A 30 4.75 -12.66 3.38
CA ASN A 30 3.28 -12.78 3.27
C ASN A 30 2.79 -14.15 2.77
N GLY A 31 3.56 -15.22 3.00
CA GLY A 31 3.25 -16.56 2.52
C GLY A 31 3.38 -16.75 1.01
N ILE A 32 4.08 -15.85 0.31
CA ILE A 32 4.31 -15.90 -1.14
C ILE A 32 5.74 -16.33 -1.41
N ASN A 33 5.94 -17.43 -2.14
CA ASN A 33 7.28 -17.96 -2.41
C ASN A 33 8.07 -17.14 -3.44
N GLU A 34 7.42 -16.25 -4.18
CA GLU A 34 8.02 -15.33 -5.14
C GLU A 34 8.85 -14.23 -4.49
N ILE A 35 8.62 -13.96 -3.21
CA ILE A 35 9.41 -12.99 -2.43
C ILE A 35 9.78 -13.64 -1.10
N SER A 36 11.05 -13.65 -0.77
CA SER A 36 11.56 -14.18 0.49
C SER A 36 12.69 -13.33 1.06
N PHE A 37 13.04 -13.56 2.32
CA PHE A 37 14.12 -12.87 3.01
C PHE A 37 14.88 -13.84 3.92
N ASP A 38 16.18 -13.59 4.14
CA ASP A 38 17.02 -14.43 5.01
C ASP A 38 17.61 -13.70 6.21
N LYS A 39 17.38 -12.39 6.30
CA LYS A 39 17.81 -11.56 7.44
C LYS A 39 16.65 -10.77 8.00
N ILE A 40 16.76 -10.48 9.29
CA ILE A 40 15.87 -9.56 10.00
C ILE A 40 16.68 -8.46 10.67
N GLU A 41 16.03 -7.33 10.87
CA GLU A 41 16.52 -6.25 11.71
C GLU A 41 15.60 -6.08 12.91
N ILE A 42 16.19 -6.15 14.10
CA ILE A 42 15.48 -5.88 15.35
C ILE A 42 15.71 -4.41 15.68
N ILE A 43 14.62 -3.65 15.72
CA ILE A 43 14.62 -2.20 15.93
C ILE A 43 14.13 -1.92 17.35
N SER A 44 14.89 -1.13 18.10
CA SER A 44 14.50 -0.59 19.40
C SER A 44 14.76 0.93 19.45
N ARG A 45 14.33 1.59 20.52
CA ARG A 45 14.63 3.03 20.71
C ARG A 45 16.14 3.32 20.84
N LYS A 46 16.92 2.32 21.28
CA LYS A 46 18.35 2.53 21.61
C LYS A 46 19.30 1.94 20.57
N SER A 47 18.86 0.94 19.79
CA SER A 47 19.75 0.24 18.87
C SER A 47 18.97 -0.52 17.81
N ASN A 48 19.63 -0.74 16.67
CA ASN A 48 19.18 -1.63 15.62
C ASN A 48 20.22 -2.74 15.44
N LYS A 49 19.74 -3.99 15.36
CA LYS A 49 20.62 -5.16 15.16
C LYS A 49 20.10 -5.99 14.00
N LYS A 50 20.93 -6.21 12.99
CA LYS A 50 20.65 -7.13 11.88
C LYS A 50 21.25 -8.50 12.19
N LEU A 51 20.50 -9.56 11.89
CA LEU A 51 20.94 -10.95 12.06
C LEU A 51 20.26 -11.86 11.03
N SER A 52 20.88 -13.01 10.78
CA SER A 52 20.29 -14.05 9.95
C SER A 52 19.07 -14.68 10.63
N ILE A 53 18.10 -15.18 9.86
CA ILE A 53 16.98 -15.97 10.38
C ILE A 53 17.46 -17.20 11.17
N LYS A 54 18.64 -17.74 10.87
CA LYS A 54 19.25 -18.88 11.58
C LYS A 54 19.70 -18.53 13.01
N GLU A 55 20.05 -17.25 13.24
CA GLU A 55 20.54 -16.77 14.54
C GLU A 55 19.43 -16.39 15.52
N ILE A 56 18.15 -16.47 15.12
CA ILE A 56 17.01 -16.06 15.97
C ILE A 56 16.97 -16.86 17.29
N ASN A 57 17.44 -18.11 17.26
CA ASN A 57 17.44 -18.96 18.45
C ASN A 57 18.47 -18.54 19.50
N THR A 58 19.48 -17.75 19.15
CA THR A 58 20.50 -17.23 20.08
C THR A 58 20.03 -15.98 20.83
N LEU A 59 18.89 -15.40 20.45
CA LEU A 59 18.36 -14.18 21.06
C LEU A 59 17.86 -14.42 22.50
N PRO A 60 17.97 -13.42 23.39
CA PRO A 60 17.36 -13.43 24.71
C PRO A 60 15.86 -13.77 24.67
N LYS A 61 15.35 -14.52 25.64
CA LYS A 61 14.00 -15.08 25.67
C LYS A 61 12.89 -14.10 25.31
N LEU A 62 12.92 -12.88 25.87
CA LEU A 62 11.89 -11.83 25.60
C LEU A 62 11.94 -11.34 24.15
N ILE A 63 13.12 -11.03 23.65
CA ILE A 63 13.31 -10.56 22.25
C ILE A 63 12.91 -11.67 21.29
N LYS A 64 13.37 -12.89 21.53
CA LYS A 64 13.03 -14.07 20.70
C LYS A 64 11.52 -14.27 20.59
N ARG A 65 10.79 -14.14 21.70
CA ARG A 65 9.32 -14.28 21.71
C ARG A 65 8.66 -13.23 20.81
N GLN A 66 9.09 -11.96 20.90
CA GLN A 66 8.58 -10.89 20.05
C GLN A 66 8.93 -11.12 18.58
N VAL A 67 10.19 -11.44 18.28
CA VAL A 67 10.65 -11.73 16.91
C VAL A 67 9.85 -12.89 16.30
N LYS A 68 9.62 -13.98 17.03
CA LYS A 68 8.80 -15.11 16.53
C LYS A 68 7.36 -14.70 16.23
N LYS A 69 6.76 -13.84 17.08
CA LYS A 69 5.42 -13.28 16.84
C LYS A 69 5.39 -12.43 15.58
N ASP A 70 6.36 -11.53 15.41
CA ASP A 70 6.46 -10.66 14.25
C ASP A 70 6.70 -11.47 12.97
N LEU A 71 7.59 -12.47 13.02
CA LEU A 71 7.85 -13.37 11.89
C LEU A 71 6.60 -14.12 11.46
N LYS A 72 5.81 -14.63 12.41
CA LYS A 72 4.52 -15.26 12.09
C LYS A 72 3.63 -14.31 11.30
N THR A 73 3.59 -13.03 11.69
CA THR A 73 2.83 -12.01 10.95
C THR A 73 3.41 -11.72 9.57
N LEU A 74 4.75 -11.65 9.45
CA LEU A 74 5.45 -11.37 8.20
C LEU A 74 5.36 -12.51 7.18
N THR A 75 5.31 -13.77 7.65
CA THR A 75 5.33 -14.96 6.79
C THR A 75 3.95 -15.56 6.54
N THR A 76 2.91 -15.13 7.28
CA THR A 76 1.55 -15.63 7.07
C THR A 76 0.93 -14.97 5.85
N LYS A 77 0.28 -15.79 5.01
CA LYS A 77 -0.50 -15.29 3.86
C LYS A 77 -1.54 -14.27 4.33
N LYS A 78 -1.54 -13.11 3.71
CA LYS A 78 -2.54 -12.07 3.97
C LYS A 78 -3.85 -12.44 3.28
N LYS A 79 -4.96 -12.11 3.96
CA LYS A 79 -6.29 -12.18 3.33
C LYS A 79 -6.39 -11.12 2.26
N ASP A 80 -7.11 -11.43 1.20
CA ASP A 80 -7.44 -10.45 0.18
C ASP A 80 -8.29 -9.32 0.81
N PHE A 81 -8.08 -8.10 0.34
CA PHE A 81 -8.74 -6.90 0.85
C PHE A 81 -9.24 -6.07 -0.33
N ALA A 82 -10.48 -5.59 -0.28
CA ALA A 82 -11.08 -4.73 -1.31
C ALA A 82 -10.91 -5.31 -2.73
N ASN A 83 -11.08 -6.62 -2.91
CA ASN A 83 -10.85 -7.37 -4.15
C ASN A 83 -9.39 -7.33 -4.67
N LEU A 84 -8.45 -6.85 -3.86
CA LEU A 84 -7.03 -6.94 -4.17
C LEU A 84 -6.52 -8.34 -3.86
N ASN A 85 -6.01 -9.03 -4.87
CA ASN A 85 -5.41 -10.34 -4.69
C ASN A 85 -3.92 -10.21 -4.36
N PHE A 86 -3.57 -10.37 -3.09
CA PHE A 86 -2.18 -10.27 -2.62
C PHE A 86 -1.31 -11.47 -2.99
N SER A 87 -1.88 -12.51 -3.58
CA SER A 87 -1.09 -13.62 -4.17
C SER A 87 -0.62 -13.29 -5.59
N LYS A 88 -1.21 -12.30 -6.25
CA LYS A 88 -0.79 -11.78 -7.56
C LYS A 88 0.05 -10.52 -7.35
N ILE A 89 1.27 -10.54 -7.83
CA ILE A 89 2.21 -9.42 -7.74
C ILE A 89 2.79 -9.11 -9.12
N PRO A 90 3.03 -7.83 -9.42
CA PRO A 90 2.73 -6.64 -8.59
C PRO A 90 1.25 -6.27 -8.60
N ASN A 91 0.76 -5.67 -7.48
CA ASN A 91 -0.45 -4.86 -7.50
C ASN A 91 -0.06 -3.43 -7.84
N ILE A 92 -0.73 -2.82 -8.80
CA ILE A 92 -0.42 -1.48 -9.31
C ILE A 92 -1.47 -0.50 -8.81
N MET A 93 -1.03 0.59 -8.19
CA MET A 93 -1.89 1.71 -7.79
C MET A 93 -1.81 2.81 -8.83
N GLY A 94 -2.93 3.11 -9.49
CA GLY A 94 -3.05 4.25 -10.39
C GLY A 94 -3.35 5.54 -9.61
N ILE A 95 -2.53 6.59 -9.76
CA ILE A 95 -2.71 7.86 -9.06
C ILE A 95 -3.55 8.81 -9.93
N LEU A 96 -4.71 9.21 -9.42
CA LEU A 96 -5.66 10.09 -10.09
C LEU A 96 -5.87 11.39 -9.32
N ASN A 97 -5.09 12.40 -9.64
CA ASN A 97 -5.23 13.73 -9.06
C ASN A 97 -6.34 14.52 -9.78
N LEU A 98 -7.40 14.89 -9.06
CA LEU A 98 -8.53 15.68 -9.57
C LEU A 98 -8.37 17.17 -9.23
N THR A 99 -7.17 17.70 -9.42
CA THR A 99 -6.87 19.14 -9.23
C THR A 99 -7.06 19.89 -10.56
N PRO A 100 -7.30 21.22 -10.54
CA PRO A 100 -7.47 22.01 -11.77
C PRO A 100 -6.33 21.84 -12.76
N ASP A 101 -5.09 21.77 -12.26
CA ASP A 101 -3.88 21.69 -13.09
C ASP A 101 -3.67 20.32 -13.73
N SER A 102 -4.28 19.28 -13.17
CA SER A 102 -4.13 17.90 -13.67
C SER A 102 -4.88 17.63 -14.99
N PHE A 103 -5.73 18.57 -15.42
CA PHE A 103 -6.54 18.46 -16.64
C PHE A 103 -6.42 19.71 -17.53
N SER A 104 -5.29 20.42 -17.46
CA SER A 104 -5.04 21.69 -18.15
C SER A 104 -4.87 21.57 -19.66
N ASP A 105 -4.85 20.37 -20.23
CA ASP A 105 -4.71 20.14 -21.67
C ASP A 105 -5.98 20.56 -22.45
N GLY A 106 -6.22 21.85 -22.51
CA GLY A 106 -6.91 22.56 -23.60
C GLY A 106 -8.34 22.19 -24.00
N GLY A 107 -9.08 21.34 -23.28
CA GLY A 107 -10.40 20.91 -23.75
C GLY A 107 -11.57 21.51 -22.98
N LYS A 108 -12.39 22.32 -23.64
CA LYS A 108 -13.63 22.94 -23.13
C LYS A 108 -14.76 21.93 -22.79
N PHE A 109 -14.58 20.63 -23.05
CA PHE A 109 -15.63 19.64 -22.91
C PHE A 109 -15.42 18.77 -21.69
N ASN A 110 -16.35 18.93 -20.72
CA ASN A 110 -16.70 17.99 -19.64
C ASN A 110 -15.58 17.56 -18.68
N LYS A 111 -14.99 18.52 -17.96
CA LYS A 111 -14.00 18.28 -16.87
C LYS A 111 -14.44 17.20 -15.86
N MET A 112 -15.77 17.04 -15.64
CA MET A 112 -16.32 16.09 -14.67
C MET A 112 -16.23 14.63 -15.09
N ASN A 113 -16.25 14.31 -16.39
CA ASN A 113 -16.17 12.91 -16.86
C ASN A 113 -14.75 12.46 -17.17
N LYS A 114 -13.80 13.40 -17.35
CA LYS A 114 -12.39 13.07 -17.59
C LYS A 114 -11.80 12.21 -16.45
N GLY A 115 -12.11 12.52 -15.19
CA GLY A 115 -11.67 11.73 -14.05
C GLY A 115 -12.21 10.28 -14.10
N ILE A 116 -13.49 10.11 -14.43
CA ILE A 116 -14.14 8.80 -14.55
C ILE A 116 -13.49 7.99 -15.69
N ILE A 117 -13.35 8.60 -16.86
CA ILE A 117 -12.73 7.96 -18.02
C ILE A 117 -11.29 7.54 -17.71
N LYS A 118 -10.51 8.43 -17.08
CA LYS A 118 -9.12 8.16 -16.72
C LYS A 118 -9.00 7.03 -15.70
N ALA A 119 -9.89 6.96 -14.69
CA ALA A 119 -9.93 5.87 -13.74
C ALA A 119 -10.19 4.53 -14.43
N HIS A 120 -11.18 4.47 -15.32
CA HIS A 120 -11.47 3.26 -16.10
C HIS A 120 -10.31 2.86 -17.02
N GLN A 121 -9.64 3.82 -17.66
CA GLN A 121 -8.44 3.56 -18.47
C GLN A 121 -7.32 2.96 -17.62
N MET A 122 -7.00 3.55 -16.45
CA MET A 122 -5.98 3.03 -15.54
C MET A 122 -6.31 1.58 -15.13
N PHE A 123 -7.56 1.32 -14.76
CA PHE A 123 -8.01 -0.03 -14.39
C PHE A 123 -7.90 -1.01 -15.56
N LYS A 124 -8.34 -0.61 -16.76
CA LYS A 124 -8.20 -1.42 -17.99
C LYS A 124 -6.74 -1.75 -18.32
N PHE A 125 -5.81 -0.82 -18.06
CA PHE A 125 -4.37 -1.00 -18.27
C PHE A 125 -3.65 -1.70 -17.12
N GLY A 126 -4.38 -2.25 -16.15
CA GLY A 126 -3.82 -3.15 -15.14
C GLY A 126 -3.63 -2.54 -13.75
N ALA A 127 -4.11 -1.33 -13.48
CA ALA A 127 -4.17 -0.83 -12.11
C ALA A 127 -5.13 -1.70 -11.30
N SER A 128 -4.68 -2.16 -10.12
CA SER A 128 -5.47 -2.96 -9.18
C SER A 128 -6.30 -2.09 -8.25
N ILE A 129 -5.88 -0.85 -8.03
CA ILE A 129 -6.51 0.14 -7.17
C ILE A 129 -6.27 1.53 -7.74
N ILE A 130 -7.23 2.45 -7.57
CA ILE A 130 -7.10 3.85 -7.98
C ILE A 130 -7.04 4.73 -6.74
N ASP A 131 -5.97 5.51 -6.61
CA ASP A 131 -5.79 6.49 -5.55
C ASP A 131 -6.31 7.86 -6.02
N ILE A 132 -7.34 8.39 -5.34
CA ILE A 132 -8.03 9.62 -5.74
C ILE A 132 -7.70 10.73 -4.77
N GLY A 133 -7.10 11.83 -5.27
CA GLY A 133 -6.85 13.05 -4.53
C GLY A 133 -7.50 14.28 -5.14
N GLY A 134 -8.08 15.15 -4.32
CA GLY A 134 -8.70 16.42 -4.73
C GLY A 134 -7.91 17.66 -4.36
N GLU A 135 -6.88 17.52 -3.52
CA GLU A 135 -5.98 18.57 -3.06
C GLU A 135 -4.55 18.30 -3.53
N SER A 136 -3.84 19.34 -3.95
CA SER A 136 -2.42 19.21 -4.30
C SER A 136 -1.55 19.16 -3.05
N THR A 137 -0.67 18.19 -2.96
CA THR A 137 0.33 18.06 -1.88
C THR A 137 1.71 18.58 -2.30
N ARG A 138 1.84 19.22 -3.47
CA ARG A 138 3.10 19.81 -3.95
C ARG A 138 3.56 20.93 -3.04
N PRO A 139 4.88 21.13 -2.85
CA PRO A 139 5.41 22.30 -2.14
C PRO A 139 4.82 23.60 -2.68
N GLY A 140 4.33 24.48 -1.80
CA GLY A 140 3.72 25.75 -2.20
C GLY A 140 2.25 25.69 -2.65
N ALA A 141 1.63 24.52 -2.73
CA ALA A 141 0.22 24.41 -3.05
C ALA A 141 -0.66 25.00 -1.94
N LYS A 142 -1.66 25.82 -2.34
CA LYS A 142 -2.61 26.37 -1.38
C LYS A 142 -3.55 25.29 -0.87
N THR A 143 -3.73 25.24 0.45
CA THR A 143 -4.74 24.41 1.10
C THR A 143 -6.14 24.83 0.65
N ILE A 144 -6.99 23.86 0.34
CA ILE A 144 -8.40 24.09 0.00
C ILE A 144 -9.30 23.58 1.13
N ASN A 145 -10.54 24.12 1.22
CA ASN A 145 -11.51 23.64 2.20
C ASN A 145 -12.14 22.31 1.76
N SER A 146 -12.76 21.58 2.71
CA SER A 146 -13.41 20.28 2.48
C SER A 146 -14.48 20.33 1.40
N LYS A 147 -15.27 21.42 1.34
CA LYS A 147 -16.34 21.57 0.34
C LYS A 147 -15.78 21.59 -1.09
N THR A 148 -14.68 22.32 -1.30
CA THR A 148 -14.00 22.39 -2.60
C THR A 148 -13.36 21.04 -2.98
N GLU A 149 -12.68 20.38 -2.04
CA GLU A 149 -12.09 19.08 -2.28
C GLU A 149 -13.15 18.03 -2.62
N TRP A 150 -14.23 17.96 -1.83
CA TRP A 150 -15.34 17.06 -2.08
C TRP A 150 -15.99 17.28 -3.45
N LYS A 151 -16.21 18.52 -3.84
CA LYS A 151 -16.75 18.86 -5.17
C LYS A 151 -15.89 18.33 -6.31
N ARG A 152 -14.56 18.29 -6.14
CA ARG A 152 -13.63 17.76 -7.15
C ARG A 152 -13.72 16.24 -7.28
N ILE A 153 -13.80 15.52 -6.16
CA ILE A 153 -13.64 14.05 -6.14
C ILE A 153 -14.99 13.31 -6.19
N HIS A 154 -16.06 13.86 -5.61
CA HIS A 154 -17.31 13.16 -5.33
C HIS A 154 -17.89 12.42 -6.55
N LYS A 155 -17.99 13.10 -7.70
CA LYS A 155 -18.62 12.49 -8.90
C LYS A 155 -17.82 11.29 -9.41
N THR A 156 -16.50 11.42 -9.46
CA THR A 156 -15.60 10.33 -9.89
C THR A 156 -15.67 9.20 -8.88
N LEU A 157 -15.51 9.49 -7.59
CA LEU A 157 -15.57 8.50 -6.52
C LEU A 157 -16.88 7.71 -6.54
N LYS A 158 -18.03 8.39 -6.56
CA LYS A 158 -19.37 7.76 -6.62
C LYS A 158 -19.55 6.84 -7.83
N SER A 159 -18.94 7.20 -8.96
CA SER A 159 -19.07 6.43 -10.21
C SER A 159 -18.28 5.12 -10.19
N ILE A 160 -17.13 5.08 -9.49
CA ILE A 160 -16.20 3.94 -9.62
C ILE A 160 -16.08 3.10 -8.35
N CYS A 161 -16.35 3.62 -7.15
CA CYS A 161 -16.05 2.94 -5.87
C CYS A 161 -16.72 1.57 -5.71
N LYS A 162 -17.86 1.32 -6.34
CA LYS A 162 -18.53 0.01 -6.31
C LYS A 162 -17.97 -1.02 -7.29
N LYS A 163 -17.12 -0.60 -8.24
CA LYS A 163 -16.61 -1.45 -9.32
C LYS A 163 -15.10 -1.61 -9.29
N ILE A 164 -14.40 -0.60 -8.80
CA ILE A 164 -12.94 -0.53 -8.77
C ILE A 164 -12.53 -0.24 -7.32
N PRO A 165 -11.58 -0.99 -6.74
CA PRO A 165 -11.00 -0.62 -5.45
C PRO A 165 -10.43 0.79 -5.48
N VAL A 166 -10.77 1.62 -4.49
CA VAL A 166 -10.35 3.01 -4.41
C VAL A 166 -9.61 3.25 -3.10
N SER A 167 -8.48 3.96 -3.19
CA SER A 167 -7.84 4.67 -2.10
C SER A 167 -8.24 6.13 -2.18
N LEU A 168 -8.50 6.76 -1.05
CA LEU A 168 -8.83 8.18 -0.97
C LEU A 168 -7.70 8.95 -0.31
N ASP A 169 -6.96 9.73 -1.11
CA ASP A 169 -5.88 10.60 -0.64
C ASP A 169 -6.45 11.92 -0.13
N THR A 170 -6.58 12.03 1.17
CA THR A 170 -7.02 13.24 1.85
C THR A 170 -6.49 13.31 3.28
N ARG A 171 -6.22 14.51 3.76
CA ARG A 171 -5.87 14.78 5.16
C ARG A 171 -7.06 15.27 6.00
N LYS A 172 -8.27 15.33 5.41
CA LYS A 172 -9.47 15.86 6.06
C LYS A 172 -10.39 14.71 6.48
N SER A 173 -10.61 14.55 7.77
CA SER A 173 -11.47 13.51 8.34
C SER A 173 -12.91 13.56 7.79
N GLU A 174 -13.45 14.75 7.55
CA GLU A 174 -14.77 14.93 6.93
C GLU A 174 -14.85 14.32 5.52
N ILE A 175 -13.79 14.44 4.73
CA ILE A 175 -13.71 13.84 3.39
C ILE A 175 -13.60 12.32 3.49
N MET A 176 -12.78 11.80 4.42
CA MET A 176 -12.67 10.37 4.68
C MET A 176 -14.03 9.76 5.05
N GLU A 177 -14.75 10.40 5.98
CA GLU A 177 -16.07 9.95 6.40
C GLU A 177 -17.07 9.89 5.24
N LYS A 178 -17.11 10.95 4.42
CA LYS A 178 -17.96 10.99 3.22
C LYS A 178 -17.59 9.91 2.20
N GLY A 179 -16.29 9.66 2.03
CA GLY A 179 -15.79 8.60 1.13
C GLY A 179 -16.23 7.21 1.57
N ILE A 180 -16.06 6.89 2.86
CA ILE A 180 -16.47 5.60 3.44
C ILE A 180 -17.99 5.37 3.30
N LYS A 181 -18.81 6.42 3.42
CA LYS A 181 -20.27 6.31 3.25
C LYS A 181 -20.71 6.04 1.81
N LEU A 182 -19.83 6.23 0.83
CA LEU A 182 -20.13 5.93 -0.59
C LEU A 182 -19.87 4.46 -0.96
N GLY A 183 -19.00 3.77 -0.22
CA GLY A 183 -18.69 2.35 -0.44
C GLY A 183 -17.25 2.03 -0.03
#